data_98c0ccc424a5a7fe15485f4c46372cb9
#
_entry.id   98c0ccc424a5a7fe15485f4c46372cb9
#
_cell.length_a   1.000
_cell.length_b   1.000
_cell.length_c   1.000
_cell.angle_alpha   90.00
_cell.angle_beta   90.00
_cell.angle_gamma   90.00
#
_symmetry.space_group_name_H-M   'P 1'
#
loop_
_entity.id
_entity.type
_entity.pdbx_description
1 polymer ?
#
loop_
_entity_poly.entity_id
_entity_poly.type
_entity_poly.pdbx_seq_one_letter_code
_entity_poly.pdbx_strand_id
1 'polypeptide(L)'
;MNFRKERKGLVFIGLICVILFALITLIVLSLKQDTIEENLKSDPVIKTLFVIEDKNQVLFTNIFIYYPVSGKGLLVNIPGSTGGLHSTLDRVDRIDAVYTELGIDTYLKQISSFVDIEVPFYITTTLDNFVALTDLLGGLELFIPLPIDTTSSTGEAWLLPNGRVKLDGDKVKTYMTYFFEDETEEQILQRRQDATVAFLSSIKANANTFLNETNFKEVSSKIKTNVKENDLLKLFLYISQVDTERFEYISVTGNYNTIDGKKLLMPFRNGEYIKDVVRKGINSIVSPSGTANARPYVMRILNGTKTQGLAHNTRILLEGAAFDVLDIGNVDQEEEVEETYIIDHIGRLDAAKNIGEFIHCTKVIEEEIKEGDEENVSNVDFTLVLGRDFDGRWVNRKK
;
A
#
# COMPACT_ATOMS: atom_id res chain seq x y z
N MET A 1 -3.26 77.06 -7.81
CA MET A 1 -3.72 76.15 -6.72
C MET A 1 -3.88 74.68 -7.16
N ASN A 2 -3.24 74.19 -8.24
CA ASN A 2 -3.38 72.81 -8.75
C ASN A 2 -2.18 71.87 -8.47
N PHE A 3 -0.99 72.39 -8.24
CA PHE A 3 0.20 71.58 -8.02
C PHE A 3 0.21 70.66 -6.76
N ARG A 4 -0.61 70.97 -5.76
CA ARG A 4 -0.69 70.15 -4.52
C ARG A 4 -1.59 68.93 -4.71
N LYS A 5 -2.59 68.97 -5.61
CA LYS A 5 -3.51 67.85 -5.93
C LYS A 5 -2.84 66.79 -6.80
N GLU A 6 -2.04 67.21 -7.74
CA GLU A 6 -1.28 66.29 -8.65
C GLU A 6 -0.19 65.50 -7.85
N ARG A 7 0.53 66.14 -6.93
CA ARG A 7 1.49 65.44 -6.04
C ARG A 7 0.85 64.39 -5.17
N LYS A 8 -0.36 64.62 -4.64
CA LYS A 8 -1.10 63.63 -3.85
C LYS A 8 -1.55 62.46 -4.69
N GLY A 9 -1.94 62.67 -5.97
CA GLY A 9 -2.28 61.61 -6.91
C GLY A 9 -1.06 60.73 -7.26
N LEU A 10 0.10 61.34 -7.55
CA LEU A 10 1.35 60.64 -7.81
C LEU A 10 1.84 59.78 -6.61
N VAL A 11 1.71 60.30 -5.39
CA VAL A 11 2.03 59.54 -4.15
C VAL A 11 1.08 58.35 -3.95
N PHE A 12 -0.20 58.56 -4.28
CA PHE A 12 -1.20 57.47 -4.17
C PHE A 12 -0.94 56.35 -5.22
N ILE A 13 -0.62 56.71 -6.45
CA ILE A 13 -0.23 55.75 -7.50
C ILE A 13 1.05 55.02 -7.12
N GLY A 14 2.05 55.70 -6.58
CA GLY A 14 3.29 55.10 -6.09
C GLY A 14 3.03 54.08 -4.95
N LEU A 15 2.10 54.39 -4.04
CA LEU A 15 1.72 53.46 -2.97
C LEU A 15 1.02 52.21 -3.52
N ILE A 16 0.14 52.37 -4.51
CA ILE A 16 -0.53 51.22 -5.18
C ILE A 16 0.52 50.33 -5.88
N CYS A 17 1.49 50.91 -6.58
CA CYS A 17 2.55 50.15 -7.24
C CYS A 17 3.42 49.38 -6.23
N VAL A 18 3.74 49.96 -5.07
CA VAL A 18 4.47 49.27 -4.00
C VAL A 18 3.68 48.12 -3.42
N ILE A 19 2.37 48.30 -3.19
CA ILE A 19 1.48 47.22 -2.69
C ILE A 19 1.36 46.11 -3.71
N LEU A 20 1.18 46.42 -5.01
CA LEU A 20 1.13 45.44 -6.08
C LEU A 20 2.45 44.67 -6.21
N PHE A 21 3.57 45.35 -6.13
CA PHE A 21 4.89 44.73 -6.15
C PHE A 21 5.12 43.82 -4.95
N ALA A 22 4.70 44.24 -3.75
CA ALA A 22 4.74 43.42 -2.55
C ALA A 22 3.85 42.16 -2.65
N LEU A 23 2.63 42.31 -3.21
CA LEU A 23 1.73 41.19 -3.48
C LEU A 23 2.31 40.22 -4.52
N ILE A 24 2.88 40.71 -5.61
CA ILE A 24 3.54 39.88 -6.64
C ILE A 24 4.74 39.16 -6.04
N THR A 25 5.57 39.83 -5.22
CA THR A 25 6.69 39.19 -4.52
C THR A 25 6.24 38.12 -3.53
N LEU A 26 5.15 38.36 -2.78
CA LEU A 26 4.56 37.36 -1.88
C LEU A 26 4.01 36.14 -2.67
N ILE A 27 3.35 36.36 -3.80
CA ILE A 27 2.87 35.30 -4.68
C ILE A 27 4.05 34.51 -5.26
N VAL A 28 5.09 35.17 -5.75
CA VAL A 28 6.30 34.51 -6.29
C VAL A 28 7.06 33.72 -5.20
N LEU A 29 7.14 34.24 -3.98
CA LEU A 29 7.73 33.53 -2.84
C LEU A 29 6.88 32.32 -2.44
N SER A 30 5.55 32.45 -2.42
CA SER A 30 4.65 31.33 -2.13
C SER A 30 4.67 30.24 -3.22
N LEU A 31 4.90 30.62 -4.47
CA LEU A 31 5.08 29.69 -5.59
C LEU A 31 6.43 28.95 -5.55
N LYS A 32 7.40 29.47 -4.80
CA LYS A 32 8.72 28.82 -4.61
C LYS A 32 8.76 27.90 -3.37
N GLN A 33 7.66 27.82 -2.59
CA GLN A 33 7.62 26.93 -1.45
C GLN A 33 7.67 25.46 -1.93
N ASP A 34 8.57 24.70 -1.32
CA ASP A 34 8.80 23.27 -1.56
C ASP A 34 7.57 22.49 -1.10
N THR A 35 6.73 22.08 -2.01
CA THR A 35 5.48 21.40 -1.70
C THR A 35 5.72 20.04 -0.99
N ILE A 36 6.81 19.34 -1.33
CA ILE A 36 7.16 18.07 -0.68
C ILE A 36 7.66 18.31 0.75
N GLU A 37 8.57 19.26 0.97
CA GLU A 37 9.04 19.57 2.32
C GLU A 37 7.93 20.13 3.22
N GLU A 38 7.00 20.88 2.67
CA GLU A 38 5.84 21.38 3.39
C GLU A 38 4.89 20.25 3.80
N ASN A 39 4.63 19.32 2.89
CA ASN A 39 3.85 18.11 3.21
C ASN A 39 4.54 17.25 4.26
N LEU A 40 5.86 17.05 4.17
CA LEU A 40 6.61 16.27 5.17
C LEU A 40 6.68 16.91 6.56
N LYS A 41 6.45 18.23 6.67
CA LYS A 41 6.31 18.91 7.96
C LYS A 41 4.96 18.64 8.63
N SER A 42 3.90 18.52 7.82
CA SER A 42 2.54 18.25 8.30
C SER A 42 2.29 16.75 8.45
N ASP A 43 2.79 15.94 7.51
CA ASP A 43 2.71 14.48 7.50
C ASP A 43 4.07 13.92 7.06
N PRO A 44 4.84 13.31 7.95
CA PRO A 44 6.20 12.85 7.65
C PRO A 44 6.23 11.61 6.74
N VAL A 45 5.06 11.12 6.28
CA VAL A 45 4.91 9.97 5.40
C VAL A 45 4.70 10.41 3.96
N ILE A 46 5.57 9.98 3.06
CA ILE A 46 5.41 10.20 1.61
C ILE A 46 4.35 9.25 1.09
N LYS A 47 3.31 9.79 0.45
CA LYS A 47 2.22 9.04 -0.18
C LYS A 47 2.09 9.47 -1.62
N THR A 48 2.25 8.53 -2.54
CA THR A 48 2.21 8.80 -3.99
C THR A 48 1.43 7.69 -4.69
N LEU A 49 0.44 8.07 -5.49
CA LEU A 49 -0.25 7.14 -6.37
C LEU A 49 0.60 6.90 -7.62
N PHE A 50 0.94 5.65 -7.86
CA PHE A 50 1.67 5.24 -9.06
C PHE A 50 0.74 4.45 -9.99
N VAL A 51 0.65 4.88 -11.25
CA VAL A 51 -0.23 4.26 -12.25
C VAL A 51 0.56 3.96 -13.51
N ILE A 52 0.48 2.72 -13.97
CA ILE A 52 0.93 2.35 -15.31
C ILE A 52 -0.33 2.15 -16.17
N GLU A 53 -0.37 2.85 -17.31
CA GLU A 53 -1.45 2.72 -18.29
C GLU A 53 -0.95 2.06 -19.57
N ASP A 54 -1.80 1.31 -20.22
CA ASP A 54 -1.61 0.81 -21.58
C ASP A 54 -2.84 1.14 -22.42
N LYS A 55 -2.67 1.82 -23.55
CA LYS A 55 -3.74 2.21 -24.48
C LYS A 55 -4.92 2.92 -23.79
N ASN A 56 -4.61 3.85 -22.89
CA ASN A 56 -5.56 4.61 -22.07
C ASN A 56 -6.38 3.75 -21.07
N GLN A 57 -5.94 2.55 -20.77
CA GLN A 57 -6.50 1.71 -19.73
C GLN A 57 -5.50 1.52 -18.61
N VAL A 58 -5.98 1.52 -17.39
CA VAL A 58 -5.12 1.23 -16.23
C VAL A 58 -4.64 -0.21 -16.30
N LEU A 59 -3.35 -0.40 -16.42
CA LEU A 59 -2.70 -1.70 -16.34
C LEU A 59 -2.41 -2.10 -14.90
N PHE A 60 -1.96 -1.13 -14.09
CA PHE A 60 -1.54 -1.37 -12.73
C PHE A 60 -1.60 -0.08 -11.89
N THR A 61 -2.08 -0.19 -10.66
CA THR A 61 -2.17 0.91 -9.70
C THR A 61 -1.63 0.50 -8.34
N ASN A 62 -0.69 1.29 -7.83
CA ASN A 62 -0.14 1.17 -6.48
C ASN A 62 -0.18 2.51 -5.75
N ILE A 63 -0.44 2.47 -4.45
CA ILE A 63 -0.09 3.58 -3.56
C ILE A 63 1.26 3.24 -2.93
N PHE A 64 2.26 4.04 -3.23
CA PHE A 64 3.55 4.02 -2.58
C PHE A 64 3.48 4.87 -1.32
N ILE A 65 3.73 4.25 -0.17
CA ILE A 65 3.73 4.89 1.14
C ILE A 65 5.09 4.63 1.77
N TYR A 66 5.81 5.68 2.11
CA TYR A 66 7.19 5.58 2.61
C TYR A 66 7.44 6.53 3.77
N TYR A 67 8.02 6.02 4.84
CA TYR A 67 8.45 6.83 5.97
C TYR A 67 9.97 6.95 6.00
N PRO A 68 10.54 8.10 5.56
CA PRO A 68 11.98 8.26 5.39
C PRO A 68 12.80 8.04 6.68
N VAL A 69 12.23 8.37 7.84
CA VAL A 69 12.92 8.26 9.14
C VAL A 69 13.21 6.81 9.51
N SER A 70 12.28 5.88 9.25
CA SER A 70 12.48 4.45 9.54
C SER A 70 13.02 3.67 8.35
N GLY A 71 12.94 4.22 7.13
CA GLY A 71 13.26 3.54 5.89
C GLY A 71 12.30 2.40 5.54
N LYS A 72 11.12 2.35 6.18
CA LYS A 72 10.07 1.36 5.93
C LYS A 72 8.99 1.93 5.01
N GLY A 73 8.26 1.06 4.34
CA GLY A 73 7.16 1.47 3.49
C GLY A 73 6.14 0.39 3.23
N LEU A 74 5.09 0.80 2.52
CA LEU A 74 4.00 -0.04 2.07
C LEU A 74 3.81 0.18 0.57
N LEU A 75 3.51 -0.88 -0.15
CA LEU A 75 2.95 -0.82 -1.49
C LEU A 75 1.53 -1.39 -1.44
N VAL A 76 0.55 -0.52 -1.65
CA VAL A 76 -0.87 -0.90 -1.63
C VAL A 76 -1.36 -1.03 -3.06
N ASN A 77 -1.55 -2.27 -3.53
CA ASN A 77 -2.09 -2.55 -4.85
C ASN A 77 -3.61 -2.39 -4.87
N ILE A 78 -4.09 -1.61 -5.83
CA ILE A 78 -5.52 -1.43 -6.09
C ILE A 78 -5.83 -2.05 -7.46
N PRO A 79 -6.36 -3.29 -7.51
CA PRO A 79 -6.78 -3.89 -8.78
C PRO A 79 -7.77 -2.99 -9.51
N GLY A 80 -7.56 -2.77 -10.81
CA GLY A 80 -8.50 -1.97 -11.62
C GLY A 80 -9.91 -2.52 -11.62
N SER A 81 -10.06 -3.85 -11.44
CA SER A 81 -11.34 -4.55 -11.30
C SER A 81 -12.06 -4.29 -9.98
N THR A 82 -11.45 -3.56 -9.01
CA THR A 82 -12.09 -3.23 -7.72
C THR A 82 -13.45 -2.56 -7.98
N GLY A 83 -14.51 -3.24 -7.52
CA GLY A 83 -15.89 -2.84 -7.73
C GLY A 83 -16.42 -1.96 -6.60
N GLY A 84 -17.27 -1.02 -6.95
CA GLY A 84 -17.97 -0.18 -5.98
C GLY A 84 -18.95 0.78 -6.62
N LEU A 85 -19.81 1.38 -5.79
CA LEU A 85 -20.61 2.51 -6.22
C LEU A 85 -19.72 3.75 -6.30
N HIS A 86 -19.45 4.23 -7.50
CA HIS A 86 -18.66 5.43 -7.73
C HIS A 86 -19.60 6.61 -7.92
N SER A 87 -19.69 7.49 -6.91
CA SER A 87 -20.56 8.68 -6.95
C SER A 87 -20.25 9.61 -8.13
N THR A 88 -19.00 9.62 -8.59
CA THR A 88 -18.55 10.40 -9.75
C THR A 88 -19.04 9.86 -11.09
N LEU A 89 -19.37 8.54 -11.16
CA LEU A 89 -19.92 7.86 -12.33
C LEU A 89 -21.43 7.60 -12.19
N ASP A 90 -21.98 7.80 -10.99
CA ASP A 90 -23.38 7.49 -10.61
C ASP A 90 -23.81 6.05 -10.95
N ARG A 91 -22.88 5.11 -10.82
CA ARG A 91 -23.12 3.69 -11.06
C ARG A 91 -22.12 2.80 -10.32
N VAL A 92 -22.49 1.51 -10.18
CA VAL A 92 -21.57 0.46 -9.77
C VAL A 92 -20.69 0.10 -10.96
N ASP A 93 -19.40 0.25 -10.82
CA ASP A 93 -18.44 -0.08 -11.88
C ASP A 93 -17.08 -0.47 -11.28
N ARG A 94 -16.13 -0.79 -12.15
CA ARG A 94 -14.71 -0.97 -11.82
C ARG A 94 -14.09 0.37 -11.45
N ILE A 95 -13.17 0.40 -10.52
CA ILE A 95 -12.51 1.65 -10.09
C ILE A 95 -11.67 2.27 -11.21
N ASP A 96 -11.09 1.46 -12.10
CA ASP A 96 -10.32 1.94 -13.25
C ASP A 96 -11.18 2.68 -14.31
N ALA A 97 -12.50 2.48 -14.31
CA ALA A 97 -13.41 3.26 -15.15
C ALA A 97 -13.36 4.76 -14.80
N VAL A 98 -13.13 5.10 -13.53
CA VAL A 98 -12.98 6.50 -13.10
C VAL A 98 -11.75 7.15 -13.76
N TYR A 99 -10.64 6.40 -13.87
CA TYR A 99 -9.44 6.88 -14.59
C TYR A 99 -9.73 7.11 -16.07
N THR A 100 -10.34 6.11 -16.71
CA THR A 100 -10.57 6.09 -18.15
C THR A 100 -11.56 7.18 -18.59
N GLU A 101 -12.62 7.44 -17.81
CA GLU A 101 -13.67 8.38 -18.15
C GLU A 101 -13.42 9.79 -17.63
N LEU A 102 -12.80 9.95 -16.45
CA LEU A 102 -12.69 11.23 -15.74
C LEU A 102 -11.24 11.66 -15.48
N GLY A 103 -10.25 10.83 -15.81
CA GLY A 103 -8.85 11.15 -15.72
C GLY A 103 -8.24 11.00 -14.31
N ILE A 104 -6.94 11.28 -14.24
CA ILE A 104 -6.10 10.99 -13.05
C ILE A 104 -6.51 11.78 -11.81
N ASP A 105 -6.89 13.05 -11.93
CA ASP A 105 -7.20 13.87 -10.75
C ASP A 105 -8.46 13.38 -10.02
N THR A 106 -9.47 12.91 -10.77
CA THR A 106 -10.67 12.30 -10.19
C THR A 106 -10.37 10.92 -9.64
N TYR A 107 -9.54 10.16 -10.35
CA TYR A 107 -9.10 8.84 -9.92
C TYR A 107 -8.29 8.89 -8.61
N LEU A 108 -7.37 9.85 -8.47
CA LEU A 108 -6.60 10.08 -7.24
C LEU A 108 -7.53 10.32 -6.03
N LYS A 109 -8.54 11.16 -6.20
CA LYS A 109 -9.54 11.44 -5.16
C LYS A 109 -10.35 10.18 -4.82
N GLN A 110 -10.75 9.42 -5.83
CA GLN A 110 -11.50 8.18 -5.66
C GLN A 110 -10.66 7.14 -4.88
N ILE A 111 -9.38 6.95 -5.25
CA ILE A 111 -8.46 6.07 -4.54
C ILE A 111 -8.24 6.52 -3.10
N SER A 112 -7.95 7.82 -2.88
CA SER A 112 -7.76 8.37 -1.53
C SER A 112 -8.97 8.13 -0.63
N SER A 113 -10.18 8.35 -1.15
CA SER A 113 -11.43 8.07 -0.44
C SER A 113 -11.65 6.58 -0.19
N PHE A 114 -11.29 5.73 -1.15
CA PHE A 114 -11.45 4.28 -1.04
C PHE A 114 -10.59 3.67 0.07
N VAL A 115 -9.34 4.12 0.22
CA VAL A 115 -8.42 3.63 1.26
C VAL A 115 -8.44 4.47 2.54
N ASP A 116 -9.23 5.57 2.58
CA ASP A 116 -9.39 6.49 3.72
C ASP A 116 -8.07 7.13 4.18
N ILE A 117 -7.21 7.48 3.22
CA ILE A 117 -6.00 8.27 3.46
C ILE A 117 -5.85 9.35 2.40
N GLU A 118 -5.27 10.49 2.77
CA GLU A 118 -4.90 11.52 1.81
C GLU A 118 -3.66 11.08 1.02
N VAL A 119 -3.77 11.04 -0.30
CA VAL A 119 -2.67 10.79 -1.23
C VAL A 119 -2.45 12.06 -2.05
N PRO A 120 -1.47 12.91 -1.69
CA PRO A 120 -1.33 14.23 -2.32
C PRO A 120 -0.70 14.20 -3.70
N PHE A 121 0.10 13.17 -4.00
CA PHE A 121 0.88 13.10 -5.21
C PHE A 121 0.49 11.92 -6.09
N TYR A 122 0.66 12.10 -7.40
CA TYR A 122 0.61 10.98 -8.34
C TYR A 122 1.79 11.02 -9.32
N ILE A 123 2.14 9.84 -9.81
CA ILE A 123 3.02 9.62 -10.96
C ILE A 123 2.30 8.64 -11.88
N THR A 124 2.07 9.05 -13.12
CA THR A 124 1.54 8.15 -14.14
C THR A 124 2.53 8.00 -15.28
N THR A 125 2.59 6.81 -15.86
CA THR A 125 3.41 6.52 -17.02
C THR A 125 2.68 5.54 -17.94
N THR A 126 2.93 5.66 -19.24
CA THR A 126 2.47 4.61 -20.17
C THR A 126 3.39 3.40 -20.09
N LEU A 127 2.89 2.24 -20.48
CA LEU A 127 3.72 1.02 -20.52
C LEU A 127 4.96 1.21 -21.40
N ASP A 128 4.84 1.88 -22.55
CA ASP A 128 5.98 2.17 -23.43
C ASP A 128 7.01 3.13 -22.78
N ASN A 129 6.53 4.11 -22.02
CA ASN A 129 7.42 4.97 -21.25
C ASN A 129 8.07 4.20 -20.08
N PHE A 130 7.37 3.28 -19.44
CA PHE A 130 7.93 2.41 -18.40
C PHE A 130 9.03 1.50 -18.96
N VAL A 131 8.87 0.99 -20.19
CA VAL A 131 9.92 0.31 -20.98
C VAL A 131 11.15 1.21 -21.12
N ALA A 132 10.97 2.43 -21.59
CA ALA A 132 12.08 3.37 -21.77
C ALA A 132 12.78 3.74 -20.44
N LEU A 133 12.02 3.91 -19.36
CA LEU A 133 12.57 4.11 -18.01
C LEU A 133 13.36 2.89 -17.52
N THR A 134 12.89 1.69 -17.84
CA THR A 134 13.60 0.44 -17.54
C THR A 134 14.95 0.36 -18.27
N ASP A 135 14.98 0.75 -19.54
CA ASP A 135 16.23 0.79 -20.32
C ASP A 135 17.20 1.84 -19.78
N LEU A 136 16.71 3.02 -19.36
CA LEU A 136 17.53 4.04 -18.71
C LEU A 136 18.16 3.54 -17.39
N LEU A 137 17.50 2.62 -16.68
CA LEU A 137 18.03 1.95 -15.49
C LEU A 137 18.99 0.80 -15.83
N GLY A 138 19.12 0.46 -17.12
CA GLY A 138 19.93 -0.67 -17.59
C GLY A 138 19.24 -2.03 -17.36
N GLY A 139 17.92 -2.06 -17.21
CA GLY A 139 17.10 -3.26 -17.00
C GLY A 139 16.72 -3.52 -15.55
N LEU A 140 15.78 -4.46 -15.35
CA LEU A 140 15.27 -4.88 -14.04
C LEU A 140 15.72 -6.30 -13.72
N GLU A 141 16.22 -6.52 -12.51
CA GLU A 141 16.45 -7.86 -11.98
C GLU A 141 15.16 -8.42 -11.40
N LEU A 142 14.71 -9.53 -11.93
CA LEU A 142 13.46 -10.20 -11.57
C LEU A 142 13.69 -11.68 -11.29
N PHE A 143 12.83 -12.25 -10.45
CA PHE A 143 12.71 -13.71 -10.33
C PHE A 143 11.46 -14.17 -11.07
N ILE A 144 11.64 -14.99 -12.09
CA ILE A 144 10.56 -15.56 -12.90
C ILE A 144 10.30 -16.98 -12.42
N PRO A 145 9.11 -17.28 -11.84
CA PRO A 145 8.83 -18.62 -11.32
C PRO A 145 8.61 -19.66 -12.45
N LEU A 146 7.95 -19.25 -13.53
CA LEU A 146 7.66 -20.08 -14.69
C LEU A 146 8.19 -19.43 -15.96
N PRO A 147 8.88 -20.17 -16.84
CA PRO A 147 9.43 -19.59 -18.07
C PRO A 147 8.31 -19.06 -18.96
N ILE A 148 8.58 -17.93 -19.62
CA ILE A 148 7.67 -17.35 -20.62
C ILE A 148 8.27 -17.62 -22.00
N ASP A 149 7.56 -18.41 -22.81
CA ASP A 149 7.90 -18.68 -24.20
C ASP A 149 6.89 -17.95 -25.10
N THR A 150 7.35 -17.00 -25.86
CA THR A 150 6.50 -16.14 -26.66
C THR A 150 7.24 -15.62 -27.90
N THR A 151 6.52 -14.89 -28.74
CA THR A 151 7.08 -14.23 -29.90
C THR A 151 7.02 -12.72 -29.71
N SER A 152 8.12 -12.04 -29.97
CA SER A 152 8.20 -10.58 -29.91
C SER A 152 7.28 -9.92 -30.95
N SER A 153 7.06 -8.61 -30.81
CA SER A 153 6.31 -7.83 -31.80
C SER A 153 6.96 -7.82 -33.19
N THR A 154 8.26 -8.12 -33.27
CA THR A 154 9.02 -8.24 -34.52
C THR A 154 9.03 -9.66 -35.10
N GLY A 155 8.38 -10.63 -34.45
CA GLY A 155 8.30 -11.99 -34.86
C GLY A 155 9.46 -12.88 -34.40
N GLU A 156 10.33 -12.41 -33.53
CA GLU A 156 11.41 -13.19 -32.93
C GLU A 156 10.89 -14.04 -31.77
N ALA A 157 11.32 -15.30 -31.68
CA ALA A 157 11.02 -16.17 -30.55
C ALA A 157 11.77 -15.70 -29.30
N TRP A 158 11.04 -15.44 -28.22
CA TRP A 158 11.59 -15.01 -26.93
C TRP A 158 11.32 -16.06 -25.86
N LEU A 159 12.39 -16.46 -25.20
CA LEU A 159 12.32 -17.25 -23.99
C LEU A 159 12.81 -16.40 -22.80
N LEU A 160 11.92 -16.08 -21.88
CA LEU A 160 12.29 -15.55 -20.57
C LEU A 160 12.43 -16.74 -19.62
N PRO A 161 13.66 -17.15 -19.30
CA PRO A 161 13.86 -18.36 -18.50
C PRO A 161 13.38 -18.15 -17.06
N ASN A 162 13.04 -19.22 -16.37
CA ASN A 162 12.77 -19.19 -14.95
C ASN A 162 14.05 -18.91 -14.14
N GLY A 163 13.88 -18.43 -12.92
CA GLY A 163 14.95 -18.05 -12.00
C GLY A 163 15.23 -16.54 -12.00
N ARG A 164 16.40 -16.17 -11.48
CA ARG A 164 16.84 -14.77 -11.41
C ARG A 164 17.38 -14.33 -12.77
N VAL A 165 16.73 -13.36 -13.36
CA VAL A 165 17.07 -12.84 -14.70
C VAL A 165 17.08 -11.32 -14.70
N LYS A 166 17.88 -10.73 -15.58
CA LYS A 166 17.85 -9.30 -15.86
C LYS A 166 17.13 -9.08 -17.19
N LEU A 167 16.03 -8.33 -17.15
CA LEU A 167 15.20 -8.03 -18.30
C LEU A 167 15.40 -6.57 -18.73
N ASP A 168 15.59 -6.33 -20.02
CA ASP A 168 15.46 -5.01 -20.65
C ASP A 168 13.97 -4.60 -20.75
N GLY A 169 13.72 -3.37 -21.21
CA GLY A 169 12.38 -2.80 -21.23
C GLY A 169 11.37 -3.64 -22.02
N ASP A 170 11.72 -4.11 -23.20
CA ASP A 170 10.82 -4.90 -24.05
C ASP A 170 10.45 -6.24 -23.40
N LYS A 171 11.42 -6.88 -22.75
CA LYS A 171 11.17 -8.11 -22.00
C LYS A 171 10.36 -7.88 -20.72
N VAL A 172 10.57 -6.73 -20.03
CA VAL A 172 9.72 -6.32 -18.90
C VAL A 172 8.29 -6.08 -19.38
N LYS A 173 8.08 -5.42 -20.55
CA LYS A 173 6.76 -5.28 -21.15
C LYS A 173 6.10 -6.64 -21.36
N THR A 174 6.82 -7.57 -21.96
CA THR A 174 6.35 -8.95 -22.16
C THR A 174 6.00 -9.61 -20.83
N TYR A 175 6.89 -9.52 -19.84
CA TYR A 175 6.67 -10.08 -18.51
C TYR A 175 5.40 -9.52 -17.83
N MET A 176 5.11 -8.24 -17.95
CA MET A 176 3.94 -7.60 -17.36
C MET A 176 2.62 -7.86 -18.08
N THR A 177 2.67 -8.17 -19.40
CA THR A 177 1.47 -8.30 -20.25
C THR A 177 1.18 -9.72 -20.71
N TYR A 178 2.08 -10.66 -20.50
CA TYR A 178 1.88 -12.05 -20.83
C TYR A 178 0.77 -12.69 -19.99
N PHE A 179 0.04 -13.63 -20.53
CA PHE A 179 -1.00 -14.42 -19.87
C PHE A 179 -0.68 -15.90 -19.99
N PHE A 180 -0.56 -16.57 -18.85
CA PHE A 180 -0.59 -18.03 -18.81
C PHE A 180 -2.05 -18.50 -18.86
N GLU A 181 -2.31 -19.68 -19.47
CA GLU A 181 -3.66 -20.19 -19.70
C GLU A 181 -4.47 -20.35 -18.41
N ASP A 182 -3.83 -20.78 -17.32
CA ASP A 182 -4.45 -20.99 -16.00
C ASP A 182 -4.11 -19.91 -14.96
N GLU A 183 -3.64 -18.73 -15.40
CA GLU A 183 -3.22 -17.67 -14.48
C GLU A 183 -4.41 -16.93 -13.87
N THR A 184 -4.39 -16.78 -12.55
CA THR A 184 -5.40 -15.96 -11.86
C THR A 184 -5.08 -14.47 -11.98
N GLU A 185 -6.10 -13.62 -11.76
CA GLU A 185 -5.92 -12.17 -11.78
C GLU A 185 -4.93 -11.71 -10.68
N GLU A 186 -4.94 -12.38 -9.52
CA GLU A 186 -4.02 -12.13 -8.41
C GLU A 186 -2.57 -12.42 -8.83
N GLN A 187 -2.31 -13.50 -9.55
CA GLN A 187 -0.96 -13.86 -10.06
C GLN A 187 -0.46 -12.85 -11.08
N ILE A 188 -1.34 -12.35 -11.95
CA ILE A 188 -1.02 -11.28 -12.90
C ILE A 188 -0.65 -10.00 -12.15
N LEU A 189 -1.43 -9.62 -11.15
CA LEU A 189 -1.18 -8.44 -10.31
C LEU A 189 0.12 -8.58 -9.54
N GLN A 190 0.40 -9.77 -8.96
CA GLN A 190 1.66 -10.05 -8.28
C GLN A 190 2.86 -9.86 -9.21
N ARG A 191 2.80 -10.40 -10.42
CA ARG A 191 3.86 -10.27 -11.42
C ARG A 191 4.12 -8.79 -11.80
N ARG A 192 3.06 -7.98 -11.92
CA ARG A 192 3.19 -6.53 -12.14
C ARG A 192 3.76 -5.81 -10.92
N GLN A 193 3.39 -6.26 -9.73
CA GLN A 193 3.96 -5.80 -8.46
C GLN A 193 5.46 -6.07 -8.40
N ASP A 194 5.89 -7.28 -8.75
CA ASP A 194 7.30 -7.68 -8.76
C ASP A 194 8.13 -6.81 -9.71
N ALA A 195 7.59 -6.49 -10.90
CA ALA A 195 8.24 -5.57 -11.83
C ALA A 195 8.37 -4.14 -11.24
N THR A 196 7.34 -3.67 -10.51
CA THR A 196 7.38 -2.36 -9.85
C THR A 196 8.38 -2.34 -8.70
N VAL A 197 8.46 -3.40 -7.91
CA VAL A 197 9.47 -3.54 -6.84
C VAL A 197 10.89 -3.57 -7.39
N ALA A 198 11.10 -4.33 -8.47
CA ALA A 198 12.39 -4.37 -9.16
C ALA A 198 12.77 -3.00 -9.73
N PHE A 199 11.80 -2.23 -10.23
CA PHE A 199 12.01 -0.87 -10.70
C PHE A 199 12.48 0.06 -9.56
N LEU A 200 11.83 0.04 -8.40
CA LEU A 200 12.25 0.80 -7.22
C LEU A 200 13.66 0.41 -6.76
N SER A 201 13.97 -0.89 -6.73
CA SER A 201 15.30 -1.40 -6.38
C SER A 201 16.36 -0.94 -7.38
N SER A 202 16.02 -0.91 -8.69
CA SER A 202 16.93 -0.44 -9.75
C SER A 202 17.16 1.06 -9.67
N ILE A 203 16.17 1.88 -9.27
CA ILE A 203 16.38 3.31 -8.99
C ILE A 203 17.41 3.50 -7.89
N LYS A 204 17.31 2.75 -6.79
CA LYS A 204 18.29 2.79 -5.68
C LYS A 204 19.69 2.42 -6.17
N ALA A 205 19.81 1.32 -6.90
CA ALA A 205 21.10 0.83 -7.39
C ALA A 205 21.78 1.80 -8.38
N ASN A 206 21.01 2.54 -9.15
CA ASN A 206 21.49 3.42 -10.22
C ASN A 206 21.23 4.91 -9.95
N ALA A 207 20.99 5.31 -8.69
CA ALA A 207 20.56 6.65 -8.32
C ALA A 207 21.47 7.76 -8.88
N ASN A 208 22.79 7.59 -8.81
CA ASN A 208 23.77 8.58 -9.30
C ASN A 208 23.66 8.84 -10.81
N THR A 209 23.31 7.81 -11.59
CA THR A 209 23.16 7.94 -13.04
C THR A 209 21.76 8.40 -13.41
N PHE A 210 20.74 7.80 -12.79
CA PHE A 210 19.34 8.03 -13.10
C PHE A 210 18.85 9.42 -12.66
N LEU A 211 19.35 9.94 -11.52
CA LEU A 211 18.92 11.20 -10.92
C LEU A 211 19.86 12.38 -11.17
N ASN A 212 20.86 12.24 -12.06
CA ASN A 212 21.64 13.43 -12.45
C ASN A 212 20.78 14.36 -13.33
N GLU A 213 21.10 15.67 -13.32
CA GLU A 213 20.27 16.69 -13.99
C GLU A 213 19.98 16.40 -15.46
N THR A 214 20.93 15.81 -16.19
CA THR A 214 20.78 15.55 -17.63
C THR A 214 19.80 14.38 -17.85
N ASN A 215 20.03 13.27 -17.17
CA ASN A 215 19.19 12.07 -17.32
C ASN A 215 17.81 12.27 -16.69
N PHE A 216 17.72 13.05 -15.62
CA PHE A 216 16.44 13.30 -14.95
C PHE A 216 15.45 14.07 -15.80
N LYS A 217 15.92 14.92 -16.74
CA LYS A 217 15.04 15.53 -17.76
C LYS A 217 14.39 14.48 -18.65
N GLU A 218 15.15 13.45 -19.02
CA GLU A 218 14.59 12.33 -19.80
C GLU A 218 13.59 11.52 -18.96
N VAL A 219 13.95 11.21 -17.70
CA VAL A 219 13.03 10.54 -16.76
C VAL A 219 11.73 11.32 -16.59
N SER A 220 11.82 12.63 -16.33
CA SER A 220 10.63 13.48 -16.15
C SER A 220 9.75 13.57 -17.39
N SER A 221 10.34 13.46 -18.59
CA SER A 221 9.60 13.46 -19.86
C SER A 221 8.73 12.21 -20.07
N LYS A 222 9.03 11.11 -19.37
CA LYS A 222 8.33 9.81 -19.47
C LYS A 222 7.19 9.64 -18.48
N ILE A 223 6.98 10.62 -17.61
CA ILE A 223 5.94 10.56 -16.57
C ILE A 223 5.04 11.79 -16.61
N LYS A 224 3.82 11.64 -16.12
CA LYS A 224 2.93 12.76 -15.80
C LYS A 224 2.71 12.79 -14.30
N THR A 225 2.72 13.98 -13.70
CA THR A 225 2.60 14.14 -12.25
C THR A 225 2.02 15.49 -11.90
N ASN A 226 1.43 15.63 -10.70
CA ASN A 226 1.07 16.91 -10.11
C ASN A 226 2.19 17.51 -9.24
N VAL A 227 3.32 16.82 -9.10
CA VAL A 227 4.48 17.32 -8.38
C VAL A 227 5.17 18.39 -9.22
N LYS A 228 5.53 19.52 -8.61
CA LYS A 228 6.26 20.60 -9.29
C LYS A 228 7.65 20.09 -9.74
N GLU A 229 8.13 20.58 -10.87
CA GLU A 229 9.40 20.13 -11.48
C GLU A 229 10.58 20.20 -10.50
N ASN A 230 10.69 21.26 -9.71
CA ASN A 230 11.75 21.43 -8.71
C ASN A 230 11.67 20.43 -7.55
N ASP A 231 10.46 19.93 -7.25
CA ASP A 231 10.19 18.98 -6.16
C ASP A 231 10.26 17.53 -6.65
N LEU A 232 10.09 17.32 -7.95
CA LEU A 232 10.05 15.99 -8.53
C LEU A 232 11.37 15.24 -8.32
N LEU A 233 12.50 15.91 -8.55
CA LEU A 233 13.81 15.34 -8.27
C LEU A 233 13.97 14.96 -6.80
N LYS A 234 13.46 15.79 -5.88
CA LYS A 234 13.49 15.47 -4.43
C LYS A 234 12.65 14.24 -4.10
N LEU A 235 11.46 14.12 -4.71
CA LEU A 235 10.65 12.92 -4.54
C LEU A 235 11.40 11.66 -4.99
N PHE A 236 12.05 11.71 -6.14
CA PHE A 236 12.84 10.59 -6.63
C PHE A 236 14.11 10.33 -5.79
N LEU A 237 14.69 11.35 -5.18
CA LEU A 237 15.78 11.16 -4.20
C LEU A 237 15.29 10.40 -2.96
N TYR A 238 14.09 10.67 -2.45
CA TYR A 238 13.49 9.85 -1.39
C TYR A 238 13.21 8.43 -1.87
N ILE A 239 12.65 8.26 -3.07
CA ILE A 239 12.42 6.93 -3.68
C ILE A 239 13.73 6.15 -3.82
N SER A 240 14.84 6.81 -4.15
CA SER A 240 16.15 6.15 -4.29
C SER A 240 16.74 5.64 -2.96
N GLN A 241 16.24 6.08 -1.83
CA GLN A 241 16.67 5.60 -0.51
C GLN A 241 15.90 4.37 -0.04
N VAL A 242 14.86 4.00 -0.76
CA VAL A 242 13.95 2.92 -0.41
C VAL A 242 14.70 1.58 -0.34
N ASP A 243 14.41 0.84 0.72
CA ASP A 243 14.80 -0.56 0.86
C ASP A 243 13.55 -1.43 0.69
N THR A 244 13.43 -2.03 -0.50
CA THR A 244 12.25 -2.82 -0.86
C THR A 244 12.07 -4.08 -0.03
N GLU A 245 13.12 -4.58 0.63
CA GLU A 245 13.05 -5.70 1.58
C GLU A 245 12.35 -5.31 2.90
N ARG A 246 12.19 -4.01 3.15
CA ARG A 246 11.51 -3.45 4.34
C ARG A 246 10.11 -2.95 4.04
N PHE A 247 9.57 -3.34 2.88
CA PHE A 247 8.22 -2.96 2.48
C PHE A 247 7.24 -4.08 2.78
N GLU A 248 6.07 -3.69 3.26
CA GLU A 248 4.89 -4.54 3.28
C GLU A 248 4.12 -4.38 1.97
N TYR A 249 3.60 -5.50 1.48
CA TYR A 249 2.79 -5.56 0.26
C TYR A 249 1.35 -5.86 0.64
N ILE A 250 0.47 -4.92 0.33
CA ILE A 250 -0.96 -5.00 0.62
C ILE A 250 -1.70 -4.98 -0.71
N SER A 251 -2.73 -5.80 -0.87
CA SER A 251 -3.63 -5.76 -2.02
C SER A 251 -5.09 -5.73 -1.55
N VAL A 252 -5.94 -5.07 -2.33
CA VAL A 252 -7.39 -5.16 -2.11
C VAL A 252 -7.83 -6.59 -2.35
N THR A 253 -8.50 -7.16 -1.36
CA THR A 253 -9.06 -8.51 -1.41
C THR A 253 -10.58 -8.47 -1.35
N GLY A 254 -11.23 -9.46 -1.95
CA GLY A 254 -12.68 -9.53 -2.03
C GLY A 254 -13.18 -10.72 -2.82
N ASN A 255 -14.46 -10.70 -3.17
CA ASN A 255 -15.08 -11.73 -4.00
C ASN A 255 -15.36 -11.19 -5.41
N TYR A 256 -15.08 -11.98 -6.43
CA TYR A 256 -15.42 -11.61 -7.80
C TYR A 256 -16.90 -11.84 -8.08
N ASN A 257 -17.58 -10.79 -8.54
CA ASN A 257 -18.96 -10.83 -9.00
C ASN A 257 -19.04 -10.29 -10.43
N THR A 258 -20.00 -10.78 -11.22
CA THR A 258 -20.30 -10.24 -12.53
C THR A 258 -21.53 -9.33 -12.42
N ILE A 259 -21.35 -8.04 -12.71
CA ILE A 259 -22.40 -7.03 -12.70
C ILE A 259 -22.40 -6.35 -14.07
N ASP A 260 -23.54 -6.32 -14.75
CA ASP A 260 -23.70 -5.76 -16.09
C ASP A 260 -22.66 -6.30 -17.11
N GLY A 261 -22.34 -7.60 -16.99
CA GLY A 261 -21.37 -8.29 -17.86
C GLY A 261 -19.89 -7.97 -17.55
N LYS A 262 -19.60 -7.16 -16.54
CA LYS A 262 -18.26 -6.82 -16.10
C LYS A 262 -17.88 -7.65 -14.85
N LYS A 263 -16.66 -8.20 -14.83
CA LYS A 263 -16.10 -8.88 -13.65
C LYS A 263 -15.57 -7.81 -12.68
N LEU A 264 -16.14 -7.74 -11.48
CA LEU A 264 -15.77 -6.81 -10.42
C LEU A 264 -15.27 -7.56 -9.20
N LEU A 265 -14.15 -7.10 -8.64
CA LEU A 265 -13.66 -7.52 -7.32
C LEU A 265 -14.41 -6.70 -6.27
N MET A 266 -15.41 -7.29 -5.63
CA MET A 266 -16.16 -6.65 -4.53
C MET A 266 -15.37 -6.76 -3.23
N PRO A 267 -14.85 -5.63 -2.69
CA PRO A 267 -13.95 -5.66 -1.54
C PRO A 267 -14.63 -6.20 -0.29
N PHE A 268 -13.87 -6.92 0.54
CA PHE A 268 -14.39 -7.40 1.81
C PHE A 268 -14.88 -6.24 2.70
N ARG A 269 -16.02 -6.45 3.35
CA ARG A 269 -16.67 -5.47 4.22
C ARG A 269 -16.90 -4.11 3.53
N ASN A 270 -17.23 -4.13 2.22
CA ASN A 270 -17.43 -2.92 1.40
C ASN A 270 -16.22 -1.96 1.42
N GLY A 271 -15.00 -2.49 1.52
CA GLY A 271 -13.76 -1.71 1.54
C GLY A 271 -13.28 -1.32 2.95
N GLU A 272 -14.05 -1.56 4.01
CA GLU A 272 -13.59 -1.25 5.38
C GLU A 272 -12.36 -2.08 5.78
N TYR A 273 -12.22 -3.30 5.24
CA TYR A 273 -11.07 -4.14 5.51
C TYR A 273 -9.76 -3.52 5.01
N ILE A 274 -9.73 -3.05 3.76
CA ILE A 274 -8.51 -2.44 3.22
C ILE A 274 -8.14 -1.14 3.95
N LYS A 275 -9.12 -0.33 4.38
CA LYS A 275 -8.88 0.87 5.17
C LYS A 275 -8.18 0.55 6.49
N ASP A 276 -8.67 -0.49 7.19
CA ASP A 276 -8.09 -0.94 8.45
C ASP A 276 -6.65 -1.45 8.27
N VAL A 277 -6.41 -2.26 7.23
CA VAL A 277 -5.07 -2.80 6.93
C VAL A 277 -4.09 -1.69 6.57
N VAL A 278 -4.47 -0.75 5.71
CA VAL A 278 -3.62 0.39 5.33
C VAL A 278 -3.31 1.28 6.54
N ARG A 279 -4.30 1.58 7.39
CA ARG A 279 -4.11 2.37 8.60
C ARG A 279 -3.14 1.68 9.58
N LYS A 280 -3.29 0.37 9.81
CA LYS A 280 -2.38 -0.42 10.64
C LYS A 280 -0.97 -0.44 10.06
N GLY A 281 -0.83 -0.64 8.76
CA GLY A 281 0.46 -0.60 8.07
C GLY A 281 1.16 0.76 8.23
N ILE A 282 0.46 1.87 8.02
CA ILE A 282 1.03 3.22 8.24
C ILE A 282 1.48 3.39 9.70
N ASN A 283 0.68 2.97 10.67
CA ASN A 283 1.06 3.04 12.08
C ASN A 283 2.32 2.18 12.36
N SER A 284 2.44 1.02 11.73
CA SER A 284 3.61 0.13 11.87
C SER A 284 4.89 0.76 11.35
N ILE A 285 4.87 1.44 10.19
CA ILE A 285 6.07 2.07 9.63
C ILE A 285 6.50 3.34 10.38
N VAL A 286 5.55 4.08 10.98
CA VAL A 286 5.80 5.32 11.74
C VAL A 286 6.24 5.03 13.16
N SER A 287 5.86 3.88 13.74
CA SER A 287 6.22 3.54 15.11
C SER A 287 7.75 3.47 15.32
N PRO A 288 8.28 4.04 16.40
CA PRO A 288 9.70 3.97 16.71
C PRO A 288 10.20 2.53 16.74
N SER A 289 11.42 2.30 16.23
CA SER A 289 12.07 1.00 16.02
C SER A 289 12.39 0.22 17.32
N GLY A 290 11.55 0.28 18.32
CA GLY A 290 11.57 -0.55 19.53
C GLY A 290 10.61 -1.73 19.51
N THR A 291 9.63 -1.71 18.57
CA THR A 291 8.66 -2.82 18.40
C THR A 291 8.77 -3.51 17.04
N ALA A 292 9.67 -3.11 16.15
CA ALA A 292 9.73 -3.50 14.75
C ALA A 292 10.60 -4.73 14.43
N ASN A 293 10.95 -5.53 15.44
CA ASN A 293 11.45 -6.90 15.26
C ASN A 293 10.43 -7.94 15.79
N ALA A 294 9.17 -7.56 15.87
CA ALA A 294 8.13 -8.54 16.12
C ALA A 294 7.99 -9.41 14.84
N ARG A 295 8.64 -10.59 14.87
CA ARG A 295 8.12 -11.72 14.09
C ARG A 295 6.60 -11.73 14.23
N PRO A 296 5.84 -12.14 13.20
CA PRO A 296 4.41 -12.33 13.34
C PRO A 296 4.13 -13.10 14.63
N TYR A 297 3.23 -12.58 15.45
CA TYR A 297 2.87 -13.31 16.66
C TYR A 297 2.22 -14.64 16.28
N VAL A 298 2.77 -15.71 16.81
CA VAL A 298 2.32 -17.07 16.56
C VAL A 298 1.28 -17.45 17.60
N MET A 299 0.12 -17.87 17.13
CA MET A 299 -1.02 -18.22 17.98
C MET A 299 -1.35 -19.69 17.94
N ARG A 300 -1.92 -20.16 19.06
CA ARG A 300 -2.66 -21.42 19.17
C ARG A 300 -4.11 -21.11 19.46
N ILE A 301 -5.04 -21.88 18.87
CA ILE A 301 -6.47 -21.77 19.17
C ILE A 301 -6.94 -23.07 19.77
N LEU A 302 -7.51 -23.00 20.95
CA LEU A 302 -8.06 -24.15 21.66
C LEU A 302 -9.60 -24.02 21.76
N ASN A 303 -10.30 -25.02 21.31
CA ASN A 303 -11.74 -25.12 21.48
C ASN A 303 -12.06 -25.68 22.87
N GLY A 304 -12.61 -24.84 23.74
CA GLY A 304 -13.10 -25.22 25.07
C GLY A 304 -14.61 -25.55 25.10
N THR A 305 -15.23 -25.76 23.93
CA THR A 305 -16.66 -26.06 23.82
C THR A 305 -16.90 -27.40 23.12
N LYS A 306 -18.15 -27.86 23.12
CA LYS A 306 -18.58 -29.05 22.36
C LYS A 306 -18.90 -28.73 20.89
N THR A 307 -18.82 -27.49 20.46
CA THR A 307 -19.10 -27.09 19.08
C THR A 307 -18.01 -27.57 18.16
N GLN A 308 -18.32 -28.51 17.27
CA GLN A 308 -17.35 -29.04 16.32
C GLN A 308 -16.90 -27.99 15.29
N GLY A 309 -15.61 -27.97 14.96
CA GLY A 309 -15.05 -27.09 13.95
C GLY A 309 -14.87 -25.63 14.39
N LEU A 310 -15.21 -25.27 15.65
CA LEU A 310 -15.14 -23.89 16.13
C LEU A 310 -13.71 -23.34 16.02
N ALA A 311 -12.70 -24.06 16.50
CA ALA A 311 -11.28 -23.64 16.39
C ALA A 311 -10.82 -23.54 14.93
N HIS A 312 -11.25 -24.44 14.05
CA HIS A 312 -10.92 -24.40 12.63
C HIS A 312 -11.52 -23.16 11.94
N ASN A 313 -12.79 -22.86 12.18
CA ASN A 313 -13.44 -21.67 11.62
C ASN A 313 -12.83 -20.38 12.17
N THR A 314 -12.44 -20.37 13.46
CA THR A 314 -11.75 -19.23 14.08
C THR A 314 -10.34 -19.05 13.50
N ARG A 315 -9.64 -20.13 13.17
CA ARG A 315 -8.37 -20.07 12.45
C ARG A 315 -8.53 -19.34 11.12
N ILE A 316 -9.49 -19.75 10.28
CA ILE A 316 -9.76 -19.09 8.99
C ILE A 316 -10.07 -17.60 9.18
N LEU A 317 -10.86 -17.27 10.23
CA LEU A 317 -11.18 -15.88 10.56
C LEU A 317 -9.93 -15.06 10.91
N LEU A 318 -9.03 -15.61 11.75
CA LEU A 318 -7.85 -14.91 12.24
C LEU A 318 -6.74 -14.85 11.18
N GLU A 319 -6.53 -15.91 10.39
CA GLU A 319 -5.59 -15.90 9.25
C GLU A 319 -6.03 -14.86 8.19
N GLY A 320 -7.34 -14.73 7.95
CA GLY A 320 -7.90 -13.66 7.12
C GLY A 320 -7.67 -12.24 7.67
N ALA A 321 -7.31 -12.12 8.94
CA ALA A 321 -6.95 -10.86 9.63
C ALA A 321 -5.43 -10.72 9.87
N ALA A 322 -4.62 -11.51 9.14
CA ALA A 322 -3.15 -11.51 9.19
C ALA A 322 -2.54 -11.91 10.55
N PHE A 323 -3.24 -12.76 11.32
CA PHE A 323 -2.64 -13.45 12.45
C PHE A 323 -2.08 -14.81 12.00
N ASP A 324 -0.90 -15.17 12.49
CA ASP A 324 -0.28 -16.47 12.19
C ASP A 324 -0.76 -17.52 13.21
N VAL A 325 -1.57 -18.48 12.74
CA VAL A 325 -2.11 -19.55 13.57
C VAL A 325 -1.35 -20.85 13.33
N LEU A 326 -0.41 -21.16 14.24
CA LEU A 326 0.44 -22.33 14.15
C LEU A 326 -0.33 -23.64 14.40
N ASP A 327 -1.23 -23.63 15.38
CA ASP A 327 -1.87 -24.86 15.88
C ASP A 327 -3.31 -24.62 16.33
N ILE A 328 -4.14 -25.65 16.16
CA ILE A 328 -5.51 -25.68 16.66
C ILE A 328 -5.77 -26.98 17.40
N GLY A 329 -6.51 -26.92 18.49
CA GLY A 329 -6.83 -28.11 19.30
C GLY A 329 -8.07 -27.95 20.13
N ASN A 330 -8.26 -28.88 21.05
CA ASN A 330 -9.28 -28.81 22.09
C ASN A 330 -8.59 -28.60 23.45
N VAL A 331 -9.32 -27.96 24.36
CA VAL A 331 -8.89 -27.90 25.78
C VAL A 331 -9.00 -29.30 26.37
N ASP A 332 -7.98 -29.73 27.12
CA ASP A 332 -7.96 -31.04 27.78
C ASP A 332 -8.70 -30.95 29.12
N GLN A 333 -10.01 -30.70 29.06
CA GLN A 333 -10.91 -30.63 30.22
C GLN A 333 -12.25 -31.31 29.90
N GLU A 334 -12.89 -31.94 30.90
CA GLU A 334 -14.18 -32.57 30.75
C GLU A 334 -15.33 -31.55 30.70
N GLU A 335 -15.17 -30.40 31.35
CA GLU A 335 -16.17 -29.33 31.39
C GLU A 335 -15.89 -28.26 30.32
N GLU A 336 -16.96 -27.72 29.75
CA GLU A 336 -16.84 -26.66 28.76
C GLU A 336 -16.35 -25.35 29.40
N VAL A 337 -15.50 -24.63 28.69
CA VAL A 337 -15.06 -23.29 29.08
C VAL A 337 -16.21 -22.30 28.90
N GLU A 338 -16.57 -21.59 29.96
CA GLU A 338 -17.70 -20.64 29.94
C GLU A 338 -17.32 -19.33 29.20
N GLU A 339 -16.13 -18.80 29.41
CA GLU A 339 -15.70 -17.51 28.87
C GLU A 339 -14.45 -17.65 27.98
N THR A 340 -14.46 -17.00 26.84
CA THR A 340 -13.31 -16.89 25.94
C THR A 340 -12.23 -16.00 26.55
N TYR A 341 -10.98 -16.44 26.47
CA TYR A 341 -9.82 -15.67 26.96
C TYR A 341 -8.57 -15.91 26.13
N ILE A 342 -7.61 -15.00 26.26
CA ILE A 342 -6.30 -15.07 25.62
C ILE A 342 -5.26 -15.29 26.72
N ILE A 343 -4.35 -16.24 26.52
CA ILE A 343 -3.16 -16.43 27.37
C ILE A 343 -2.00 -15.75 26.65
N ASP A 344 -1.34 -14.85 27.37
CA ASP A 344 -0.13 -14.16 26.90
C ASP A 344 1.10 -14.89 27.49
N HIS A 345 1.87 -15.59 26.61
CA HIS A 345 3.05 -16.37 26.99
C HIS A 345 4.34 -15.53 26.97
N ILE A 346 4.30 -14.30 26.44
CA ILE A 346 5.48 -13.48 26.20
C ILE A 346 5.47 -12.12 26.92
N GLY A 347 4.44 -11.86 27.75
CA GLY A 347 4.31 -10.61 28.53
C GLY A 347 4.04 -9.39 27.65
N ARG A 348 3.32 -9.55 26.51
CA ARG A 348 2.97 -8.48 25.59
C ARG A 348 1.47 -8.21 25.62
N LEU A 349 1.03 -7.66 26.75
CA LEU A 349 -0.36 -7.35 27.02
C LEU A 349 -1.02 -6.42 25.98
N ASP A 350 -0.23 -5.50 25.40
CA ASP A 350 -0.66 -4.63 24.30
C ASP A 350 -1.03 -5.43 23.04
N ALA A 351 -0.21 -6.42 22.66
CA ALA A 351 -0.48 -7.29 21.53
C ALA A 351 -1.66 -8.25 21.81
N ALA A 352 -1.72 -8.84 23.00
CA ALA A 352 -2.85 -9.68 23.41
C ALA A 352 -4.19 -8.93 23.36
N LYS A 353 -4.21 -7.66 23.79
CA LYS A 353 -5.40 -6.81 23.69
C LYS A 353 -5.82 -6.53 22.24
N ASN A 354 -4.88 -6.29 21.33
CA ASN A 354 -5.18 -6.08 19.92
C ASN A 354 -5.82 -7.32 19.28
N ILE A 355 -5.35 -8.52 19.65
CA ILE A 355 -5.98 -9.78 19.25
C ILE A 355 -7.41 -9.86 19.81
N GLY A 356 -7.56 -9.52 21.10
CA GLY A 356 -8.84 -9.52 21.79
C GLY A 356 -9.85 -8.55 21.18
N GLU A 357 -9.43 -7.35 20.80
CA GLU A 357 -10.31 -6.35 20.16
C GLU A 357 -10.91 -6.87 18.86
N PHE A 358 -10.15 -7.66 18.09
CA PHE A 358 -10.63 -8.23 16.83
C PHE A 358 -11.83 -9.15 16.98
N ILE A 359 -11.90 -9.91 18.08
CA ILE A 359 -13.00 -10.86 18.39
C ILE A 359 -13.88 -10.39 19.55
N HIS A 360 -13.72 -9.18 20.05
CA HIS A 360 -14.39 -8.60 21.23
C HIS A 360 -14.06 -9.33 22.53
N CYS A 361 -12.94 -10.03 22.63
CA CYS A 361 -12.45 -10.66 23.85
C CYS A 361 -11.68 -9.64 24.70
N THR A 362 -12.09 -9.43 25.94
CA THR A 362 -11.39 -8.51 26.87
C THR A 362 -10.59 -9.22 27.95
N LYS A 363 -10.75 -10.53 28.06
CA LYS A 363 -10.11 -11.33 29.10
C LYS A 363 -8.75 -11.80 28.60
N VAL A 364 -7.68 -11.25 29.18
CA VAL A 364 -6.30 -11.64 28.92
C VAL A 364 -5.71 -12.15 30.24
N ILE A 365 -5.02 -13.28 30.19
CA ILE A 365 -4.32 -13.91 31.31
C ILE A 365 -2.84 -13.91 30.98
N GLU A 366 -2.02 -13.31 31.83
CA GLU A 366 -0.57 -13.39 31.72
C GLU A 366 -0.10 -14.70 32.34
N GLU A 367 0.73 -15.45 31.60
CA GLU A 367 1.38 -16.64 32.15
C GLU A 367 2.61 -16.20 32.95
N GLU A 368 2.68 -16.52 34.24
CA GLU A 368 3.87 -16.27 35.07
C GLU A 368 5.00 -17.21 34.61
N ILE A 369 6.01 -16.65 33.93
CA ILE A 369 7.22 -17.38 33.57
C ILE A 369 8.02 -17.61 34.88
N LYS A 370 8.00 -18.82 35.40
CA LYS A 370 8.86 -19.21 36.53
C LYS A 370 10.30 -19.38 36.06
N GLU A 371 11.23 -18.65 36.65
CA GLU A 371 12.66 -18.84 36.43
C GLU A 371 13.04 -20.31 36.73
N GLY A 372 13.44 -21.06 35.71
CA GLY A 372 13.87 -22.44 35.80
C GLY A 372 13.18 -23.48 34.94
N ASP A 373 12.05 -23.14 34.29
CA ASP A 373 11.31 -24.03 33.38
C ASP A 373 11.71 -23.79 31.90
N GLU A 374 13.00 -23.97 31.57
CA GLU A 374 13.49 -23.87 30.18
C GLU A 374 12.94 -24.99 29.26
N GLU A 375 12.35 -26.04 29.80
CA GLU A 375 11.78 -27.18 29.05
C GLU A 375 10.32 -26.98 28.57
N ASN A 376 9.60 -25.96 29.07
CA ASN A 376 8.19 -25.70 28.73
C ASN A 376 7.94 -24.34 28.07
N VAL A 377 8.89 -23.83 27.31
CA VAL A 377 8.65 -22.62 26.52
C VAL A 377 7.58 -22.94 25.45
N SER A 378 6.42 -22.34 25.56
CA SER A 378 5.37 -22.44 24.55
C SER A 378 5.93 -22.03 23.19
N ASN A 379 5.75 -22.88 22.16
CA ASN A 379 6.16 -22.56 20.79
C ASN A 379 5.27 -21.48 20.16
N VAL A 380 4.31 -20.92 20.93
CA VAL A 380 3.40 -19.87 20.51
C VAL A 380 3.45 -18.68 21.47
N ASP A 381 3.22 -17.51 20.93
CA ASP A 381 3.23 -16.26 21.68
C ASP A 381 1.93 -16.05 22.47
N PHE A 382 0.81 -16.49 21.88
CA PHE A 382 -0.50 -16.39 22.48
C PHE A 382 -1.34 -17.67 22.28
N THR A 383 -2.17 -17.99 23.26
CA THR A 383 -3.17 -19.05 23.13
C THR A 383 -4.57 -18.44 23.29
N LEU A 384 -5.40 -18.56 22.26
CA LEU A 384 -6.81 -18.18 22.32
C LEU A 384 -7.63 -19.42 22.74
N VAL A 385 -8.29 -19.33 23.88
CA VAL A 385 -9.20 -20.37 24.36
C VAL A 385 -10.64 -19.91 24.13
N LEU A 386 -11.35 -20.66 23.29
CA LEU A 386 -12.74 -20.37 22.92
C LEU A 386 -13.71 -20.95 23.96
N GLY A 387 -14.54 -20.10 24.54
CA GLY A 387 -15.60 -20.45 25.48
C GLY A 387 -17.01 -20.47 24.85
N ARG A 388 -18.01 -20.80 25.67
CA ARG A 388 -19.42 -20.84 25.26
C ARG A 388 -20.00 -19.48 24.87
N ASP A 389 -19.33 -18.38 25.28
CA ASP A 389 -19.67 -17.00 24.93
C ASP A 389 -19.24 -16.61 23.53
N PHE A 390 -18.46 -17.43 22.82
CA PHE A 390 -18.00 -17.18 21.46
C PHE A 390 -18.95 -17.79 20.43
N ASP A 391 -19.53 -16.97 19.55
CA ASP A 391 -20.50 -17.39 18.55
C ASP A 391 -19.89 -17.83 17.21
N GLY A 392 -18.57 -17.93 17.13
CA GLY A 392 -17.82 -18.24 15.91
C GLY A 392 -17.28 -16.99 15.21
N ARG A 393 -17.62 -15.79 15.69
CA ARG A 393 -17.15 -14.52 15.17
C ARG A 393 -16.81 -13.51 16.27
N TRP A 394 -17.67 -13.43 17.28
CA TRP A 394 -17.56 -12.46 18.38
C TRP A 394 -17.77 -13.12 19.74
N VAL A 395 -17.12 -12.55 20.75
CA VAL A 395 -17.43 -12.87 22.14
C VAL A 395 -18.66 -12.09 22.56
N ASN A 396 -19.74 -12.80 22.90
CA ASN A 396 -20.99 -12.22 23.35
C ASN A 396 -20.96 -12.03 24.87
N ARG A 397 -20.92 -10.77 25.32
CA ARG A 397 -21.07 -10.48 26.76
C ARG A 397 -22.48 -10.83 27.21
N LYS A 398 -22.60 -11.76 28.13
CA LYS A 398 -23.87 -11.89 28.91
C LYS A 398 -24.07 -10.56 29.65
N LYS A 399 -25.22 -9.92 29.39
CA LYS A 399 -25.68 -8.74 30.16
C LYS A 399 -25.97 -9.11 31.58
#